data_54e056ceed0e87c7e8f6bdca85d8f86e
#
_entry.id   54e056ceed0e87c7e8f6bdca85d8f86e
#
_cell.length_a   1.000
_cell.length_b   1.000
_cell.length_c   1.000
_cell.angle_alpha   90.00
_cell.angle_beta   90.00
_cell.angle_gamma   90.00
#
_symmetry.space_group_name_H-M   'P 1'
#
loop_
_entity.id
_entity.type
_entity.pdbx_description
1 polymer ?
#
loop_
_entity_poly.entity_id
_entity_poly.type
_entity_poly.pdbx_seq_one_letter_code
_entity_poly.pdbx_strand_id
1 'polypeptide(L)'
;MIPAWVADMDLATAPAVMEALRRRAEGDLGYPTWLDTPSCGPLAEAFAERMARRFGWDPDRSYVRSYSDINQALQVLLHVWTRPGDGVALHTPAYHPFLETLSDMERPLRPIRLEPDGDAWRFEVPDLSGCRVLLLVNPQNPTGRAFTRAELEELAEHAERHDLLVIADEIHADLVYEPHRHVPFATILPGRTVTLTSATKAFNLGGIRCSVAHVGHPELRKALEAQPPFLYGSAGLFGVEATVAAWRHGDAWLQETTALLDRNRRTLAERLPSRFGYRVPQATYLAWLHTGVPGMAATIERDAKVLLSDGAVFGPGGEEYVRLNFATTEGVLAEILDRLSRLP
;
A
#
# COMPACT_ATOMS: atom_id res chain seq x y z
N MET A 1 -27.48 -0.61 1.69
CA MET A 1 -26.20 0.05 1.40
C MET A 1 -25.13 -1.01 1.25
N ILE A 2 -24.39 -1.04 0.15
CA ILE A 2 -23.25 -1.95 -0.04
C ILE A 2 -21.97 -1.15 0.18
N PRO A 3 -21.14 -1.47 1.18
CA PRO A 3 -19.86 -0.79 1.40
C PRO A 3 -18.83 -1.33 0.39
N ALA A 4 -18.23 -0.44 -0.42
CA ALA A 4 -17.17 -0.76 -1.37
C ALA A 4 -16.10 0.35 -1.41
N TRP A 5 -15.82 0.99 -0.26
CA TRP A 5 -14.94 2.15 -0.12
C TRP A 5 -13.63 1.85 0.60
N VAL A 6 -13.68 1.09 1.71
CA VAL A 6 -12.50 0.73 2.50
C VAL A 6 -11.65 -0.28 1.73
N ALA A 7 -10.33 -0.13 1.79
CA ALA A 7 -9.40 -1.12 1.25
C ALA A 7 -9.25 -2.33 2.21
N ASP A 8 -10.32 -3.12 2.29
CA ASP A 8 -10.46 -4.36 3.06
C ASP A 8 -11.16 -5.41 2.19
N MET A 9 -11.12 -6.69 2.53
CA MET A 9 -11.74 -7.73 1.72
C MET A 9 -12.97 -8.32 2.40
N ASP A 10 -14.04 -8.56 1.64
CA ASP A 10 -15.21 -9.32 2.09
C ASP A 10 -14.96 -10.83 2.00
N LEU A 11 -13.78 -11.27 2.43
CA LEU A 11 -13.32 -12.66 2.35
C LEU A 11 -12.87 -13.16 3.72
N ALA A 12 -13.02 -14.44 3.96
CA ALA A 12 -12.52 -15.03 5.19
C ALA A 12 -10.99 -14.95 5.26
N THR A 13 -10.46 -14.72 6.45
CA THR A 13 -9.01 -14.72 6.70
C THR A 13 -8.39 -16.07 6.39
N ALA A 14 -7.16 -16.08 5.92
CA ALA A 14 -6.42 -17.30 5.59
C ALA A 14 -6.41 -18.31 6.76
N PRO A 15 -6.74 -19.59 6.54
CA PRO A 15 -6.82 -20.60 7.61
C PRO A 15 -5.54 -20.70 8.44
N ALA A 16 -4.37 -20.62 7.82
CA ALA A 16 -3.08 -20.67 8.51
C ALA A 16 -2.89 -19.53 9.51
N VAL A 17 -3.41 -18.33 9.20
CA VAL A 17 -3.38 -17.17 10.09
C VAL A 17 -4.32 -17.40 11.28
N MET A 18 -5.55 -17.84 11.01
CA MET A 18 -6.54 -18.11 12.07
C MET A 18 -6.05 -19.19 13.04
N GLU A 19 -5.39 -20.21 12.53
CA GLU A 19 -4.80 -21.28 13.35
C GLU A 19 -3.65 -20.75 14.21
N ALA A 20 -2.77 -19.92 13.67
CA ALA A 20 -1.68 -19.30 14.44
C ALA A 20 -2.23 -18.42 15.58
N LEU A 21 -3.24 -17.60 15.28
CA LEU A 21 -3.88 -16.74 16.28
C LEU A 21 -4.58 -17.54 17.39
N ARG A 22 -5.28 -18.61 17.06
CA ARG A 22 -5.92 -19.49 18.06
C ARG A 22 -4.88 -20.12 18.99
N ARG A 23 -3.82 -20.73 18.43
CA ARG A 23 -2.74 -21.30 19.23
C ARG A 23 -2.10 -20.26 20.16
N ARG A 24 -1.90 -19.05 19.66
CA ARG A 24 -1.32 -17.98 20.50
C ARG A 24 -2.27 -17.56 21.60
N ALA A 25 -3.58 -17.45 21.33
CA ALA A 25 -4.59 -17.09 22.32
C ALA A 25 -4.78 -18.14 23.44
N GLU A 26 -4.54 -19.41 23.11
CA GLU A 26 -4.60 -20.53 24.06
C GLU A 26 -3.26 -20.76 24.80
N GLY A 27 -2.20 -20.10 24.37
CA GLY A 27 -0.85 -20.24 24.90
C GLY A 27 -0.43 -19.12 25.82
N ASP A 28 0.90 -18.93 25.92
CA ASP A 28 1.50 -17.87 26.73
C ASP A 28 1.33 -16.48 26.06
N LEU A 29 0.75 -15.54 26.81
CA LEU A 29 0.56 -14.16 26.42
C LEU A 29 1.53 -13.19 27.11
N GLY A 30 2.57 -13.72 27.80
CA GLY A 30 3.63 -12.94 28.38
C GLY A 30 4.51 -12.23 27.37
N TYR A 31 5.51 -11.50 27.85
CA TYR A 31 6.46 -10.79 26.98
C TYR A 31 7.25 -11.77 26.12
N PRO A 32 7.21 -11.66 24.80
CA PRO A 32 7.99 -12.53 23.94
C PRO A 32 9.50 -12.19 24.03
N THR A 33 10.35 -13.17 23.81
CA THR A 33 11.81 -13.04 23.92
C THR A 33 12.41 -12.06 22.90
N TRP A 34 11.69 -11.74 21.84
CA TRP A 34 12.10 -10.81 20.79
C TRP A 34 11.63 -9.37 21.02
N LEU A 35 10.90 -9.08 22.13
CA LEU A 35 10.31 -7.76 22.37
C LEU A 35 11.35 -6.64 22.42
N ASP A 36 12.52 -6.93 22.98
CA ASP A 36 13.59 -5.95 23.15
C ASP A 36 14.44 -5.75 21.89
N THR A 37 14.09 -6.43 20.78
CA THR A 37 14.77 -6.28 19.49
C THR A 37 13.96 -5.38 18.55
N PRO A 38 14.53 -4.31 17.97
CA PRO A 38 13.81 -3.43 17.03
C PRO A 38 13.21 -4.17 15.82
N SER A 39 13.86 -5.28 15.41
CA SER A 39 13.45 -6.08 14.27
C SER A 39 12.30 -7.05 14.56
N CYS A 40 11.92 -7.30 15.84
CA CYS A 40 11.02 -8.40 16.17
C CYS A 40 11.46 -9.69 15.48
N GLY A 41 12.60 -10.27 15.85
CA GLY A 41 13.27 -11.44 15.23
C GLY A 41 12.46 -12.30 14.26
N PRO A 42 11.36 -12.97 14.70
CA PRO A 42 10.54 -13.79 13.81
C PRO A 42 9.92 -13.04 12.63
N LEU A 43 9.59 -11.75 12.82
CA LEU A 43 9.02 -10.90 11.77
C LEU A 43 10.07 -10.54 10.72
N ALA A 44 11.29 -10.19 11.14
CA ALA A 44 12.40 -9.90 10.23
C ALA A 44 12.83 -11.12 9.41
N GLU A 45 12.83 -12.29 10.04
CA GLU A 45 13.08 -13.57 9.34
C GLU A 45 12.03 -13.86 8.29
N ALA A 46 10.74 -13.80 8.67
CA ALA A 46 9.64 -14.06 7.75
C ALA A 46 9.58 -13.03 6.59
N PHE A 47 9.91 -11.77 6.87
CA PHE A 47 10.06 -10.74 5.84
C PHE A 47 11.15 -11.10 4.85
N ALA A 48 12.38 -11.40 5.31
CA ALA A 48 13.49 -11.73 4.43
C ALA A 48 13.22 -12.99 3.60
N GLU A 49 12.68 -14.05 4.22
CA GLU A 49 12.27 -15.28 3.53
C GLU A 49 11.23 -14.99 2.43
N ARG A 50 10.25 -14.11 2.71
CA ARG A 50 9.24 -13.74 1.72
C ARG A 50 9.83 -12.93 0.58
N MET A 51 10.65 -11.90 0.87
CA MET A 51 11.27 -11.07 -0.16
C MET A 51 12.14 -11.91 -1.09
N ALA A 52 12.96 -12.82 -0.53
CA ALA A 52 13.79 -13.71 -1.33
C ALA A 52 12.94 -14.65 -2.22
N ARG A 53 11.91 -15.28 -1.65
CA ARG A 53 11.08 -16.25 -2.36
C ARG A 53 10.20 -15.63 -3.43
N ARG A 54 9.58 -14.46 -3.14
CA ARG A 54 8.59 -13.83 -4.02
C ARG A 54 9.19 -12.88 -5.03
N PHE A 55 10.24 -12.16 -4.65
CA PHE A 55 10.77 -11.03 -5.44
C PHE A 55 12.27 -11.16 -5.76
N GLY A 56 12.94 -12.24 -5.31
CA GLY A 56 14.38 -12.45 -5.57
C GLY A 56 15.27 -11.43 -4.86
N TRP A 57 14.78 -10.79 -3.81
CA TRP A 57 15.52 -9.83 -3.00
C TRP A 57 15.88 -10.44 -1.64
N ASP A 58 17.17 -10.46 -1.29
CA ASP A 58 17.68 -10.94 0.01
C ASP A 58 18.07 -9.74 0.89
N PRO A 59 17.13 -9.18 1.70
CA PRO A 59 17.38 -8.04 2.55
C PRO A 59 18.15 -8.43 3.81
N ASP A 60 18.99 -7.51 4.32
CA ASP A 60 19.60 -7.67 5.63
C ASP A 60 18.55 -7.56 6.74
N ARG A 61 18.35 -8.63 7.48
CA ARG A 61 17.36 -8.73 8.57
C ARG A 61 17.60 -7.74 9.69
N SER A 62 18.86 -7.34 9.93
CA SER A 62 19.22 -6.38 10.98
C SER A 62 18.73 -4.95 10.67
N TYR A 63 18.37 -4.66 9.42
CA TYR A 63 17.83 -3.37 9.00
C TYR A 63 16.31 -3.27 9.15
N VAL A 64 15.66 -4.35 9.56
CA VAL A 64 14.21 -4.40 9.76
C VAL A 64 13.81 -3.72 11.06
N ARG A 65 12.70 -2.98 11.03
CA ARG A 65 12.01 -2.41 12.19
C ARG A 65 10.51 -2.69 12.07
N SER A 66 9.88 -2.97 13.20
CA SER A 66 8.44 -3.20 13.26
C SER A 66 7.68 -1.94 13.68
N TYR A 67 6.47 -1.78 13.11
CA TYR A 67 5.56 -0.69 13.43
C TYR A 67 4.12 -1.23 13.48
N SER A 68 3.20 -0.46 14.05
CA SER A 68 1.78 -0.84 14.08
C SER A 68 1.16 -0.81 12.67
N ASP A 69 1.58 0.11 11.83
CA ASP A 69 1.10 0.27 10.45
C ASP A 69 2.02 1.17 9.62
N ILE A 70 1.73 1.26 8.32
CA ILE A 70 2.51 2.05 7.37
C ILE A 70 2.44 3.55 7.67
N ASN A 71 1.28 4.08 8.12
CA ASN A 71 1.17 5.51 8.43
C ASN A 71 2.04 5.89 9.63
N GLN A 72 2.02 5.07 10.69
CA GLN A 72 2.93 5.28 11.82
C GLN A 72 4.40 5.22 11.37
N ALA A 73 4.77 4.22 10.58
CA ALA A 73 6.13 4.10 10.06
C ALA A 73 6.53 5.34 9.26
N LEU A 74 5.67 5.82 8.34
CA LEU A 74 5.90 7.02 7.55
C LEU A 74 6.08 8.25 8.45
N GLN A 75 5.21 8.47 9.43
CA GLN A 75 5.30 9.61 10.36
C GLN A 75 6.59 9.58 11.16
N VAL A 76 7.01 8.42 11.65
CA VAL A 76 8.29 8.26 12.37
C VAL A 76 9.46 8.59 11.46
N LEU A 77 9.50 8.07 10.24
CA LEU A 77 10.56 8.31 9.28
C LEU A 77 10.67 9.78 8.90
N LEU A 78 9.53 10.43 8.62
CA LEU A 78 9.49 11.87 8.34
C LEU A 78 9.91 12.70 9.55
N HIS A 79 9.48 12.34 10.76
CA HIS A 79 9.86 13.04 11.98
C HIS A 79 11.36 13.00 12.23
N VAL A 80 11.97 11.83 12.02
CA VAL A 80 13.41 11.63 12.29
C VAL A 80 14.28 12.23 11.19
N TRP A 81 13.84 12.20 9.92
CA TRP A 81 14.68 12.55 8.77
C TRP A 81 14.46 13.94 8.22
N THR A 82 13.28 14.53 8.44
CA THR A 82 12.89 15.81 7.84
C THR A 82 12.49 16.83 8.89
N ARG A 83 12.39 18.09 8.46
CA ARG A 83 11.91 19.23 9.26
C ARG A 83 10.69 19.88 8.58
N PRO A 84 9.87 20.67 9.29
CA PRO A 84 8.88 21.52 8.68
C PRO A 84 9.49 22.34 7.53
N GLY A 85 8.82 22.35 6.37
CA GLY A 85 9.30 23.00 5.14
C GLY A 85 10.07 22.09 4.18
N ASP A 86 10.57 20.93 4.60
CA ASP A 86 11.22 19.97 3.70
C ASP A 86 10.18 19.34 2.74
N GLY A 87 10.40 19.47 1.43
CA GLY A 87 9.49 18.97 0.42
C GLY A 87 9.47 17.45 0.33
N VAL A 88 8.29 16.89 0.07
CA VAL A 88 8.08 15.46 -0.22
C VAL A 88 7.45 15.30 -1.59
N ALA A 89 8.15 14.60 -2.50
CA ALA A 89 7.62 14.22 -3.79
C ALA A 89 6.74 12.96 -3.65
N LEU A 90 5.55 12.99 -4.25
CA LEU A 90 4.58 11.89 -4.21
C LEU A 90 3.75 11.86 -5.48
N HIS A 91 3.54 10.68 -6.06
CA HIS A 91 2.61 10.50 -7.16
C HIS A 91 1.17 10.80 -6.72
N THR A 92 0.48 11.64 -7.47
CA THR A 92 -0.94 11.99 -7.23
C THR A 92 -1.80 11.61 -8.44
N PRO A 93 -3.07 11.17 -8.19
CA PRO A 93 -3.76 11.06 -6.91
C PRO A 93 -3.07 10.07 -5.98
N ALA A 94 -3.20 10.24 -4.65
CA ALA A 94 -2.50 9.46 -3.64
C ALA A 94 -3.40 9.02 -2.49
N TYR A 95 -2.97 8.04 -1.73
CA TYR A 95 -3.65 7.60 -0.51
C TYR A 95 -3.79 8.77 0.48
N HIS A 96 -5.02 9.17 0.80
CA HIS A 96 -5.33 10.41 1.53
C HIS A 96 -4.62 10.55 2.90
N PRO A 97 -4.42 9.48 3.72
CA PRO A 97 -3.69 9.64 4.97
C PRO A 97 -2.23 10.05 4.79
N PHE A 98 -1.62 9.79 3.62
CA PHE A 98 -0.29 10.32 3.33
C PHE A 98 -0.35 11.83 3.08
N LEU A 99 -1.35 12.32 2.36
CA LEU A 99 -1.55 13.76 2.14
C LEU A 99 -1.83 14.50 3.46
N GLU A 100 -2.68 13.92 4.32
CA GLU A 100 -2.95 14.42 5.67
C GLU A 100 -1.67 14.44 6.51
N THR A 101 -0.89 13.35 6.53
CA THR A 101 0.39 13.27 7.23
C THR A 101 1.36 14.38 6.77
N LEU A 102 1.49 14.61 5.46
CA LEU A 102 2.36 15.67 4.94
C LEU A 102 1.89 17.05 5.38
N SER A 103 0.58 17.31 5.33
CA SER A 103 -0.03 18.55 5.80
C SER A 103 0.19 18.77 7.29
N ASP A 104 -0.15 17.80 8.12
CA ASP A 104 -0.07 17.90 9.58
C ASP A 104 1.37 18.06 10.09
N MET A 105 2.31 17.46 9.37
CA MET A 105 3.73 17.59 9.68
C MET A 105 4.41 18.78 9.00
N GLU A 106 3.69 19.61 8.25
CA GLU A 106 4.22 20.76 7.52
C GLU A 106 5.32 20.36 6.50
N ARG A 107 5.10 19.23 5.76
CA ARG A 107 5.97 18.76 4.68
C ARG A 107 5.32 19.11 3.34
N PRO A 108 5.76 20.18 2.63
CA PRO A 108 5.14 20.57 1.37
C PRO A 108 5.10 19.44 0.35
N LEU A 109 3.91 19.13 -0.16
CA LEU A 109 3.74 18.15 -1.24
C LEU A 109 4.33 18.71 -2.55
N ARG A 110 5.22 17.93 -3.18
CA ARG A 110 5.60 18.11 -4.59
C ARG A 110 4.90 17.01 -5.40
N PRO A 111 3.77 17.31 -6.07
CA PRO A 111 3.01 16.29 -6.78
C PRO A 111 3.71 15.85 -8.05
N ILE A 112 3.81 14.54 -8.24
CA ILE A 112 4.16 13.89 -9.51
C ILE A 112 2.84 13.38 -10.09
N ARG A 113 2.28 14.06 -11.08
CA ARG A 113 0.93 13.76 -11.56
C ARG A 113 0.91 12.50 -12.41
N LEU A 114 0.02 11.57 -12.07
CA LEU A 114 -0.35 10.45 -12.93
C LEU A 114 -1.54 10.88 -13.79
N GLU A 115 -1.27 11.22 -15.04
CA GLU A 115 -2.29 11.61 -15.99
C GLU A 115 -2.70 10.43 -16.88
N PRO A 116 -3.98 10.34 -17.27
CA PRO A 116 -4.42 9.33 -18.21
C PRO A 116 -3.71 9.46 -19.57
N ASP A 117 -3.30 8.30 -20.13
CA ASP A 117 -2.71 8.20 -21.46
C ASP A 117 -3.24 6.93 -22.14
N GLY A 118 -4.35 7.07 -22.88
CA GLY A 118 -5.11 5.92 -23.39
C GLY A 118 -5.56 4.99 -22.26
N ASP A 119 -5.19 3.72 -22.36
CA ASP A 119 -5.46 2.70 -21.32
C ASP A 119 -4.38 2.66 -20.23
N ALA A 120 -3.34 3.50 -20.35
CA ALA A 120 -2.24 3.60 -19.40
C ALA A 120 -2.27 4.89 -18.58
N TRP A 121 -1.27 5.07 -17.76
CA TRP A 121 -0.97 6.29 -17.03
C TRP A 121 0.37 6.84 -17.52
N ARG A 122 0.41 8.13 -17.83
CA ARG A 122 1.65 8.79 -18.23
C ARG A 122 2.66 8.71 -17.08
N PHE A 123 3.89 8.41 -17.42
CA PHE A 123 5.01 8.48 -16.51
C PHE A 123 5.91 9.66 -16.91
N GLU A 124 5.99 10.63 -16.03
CA GLU A 124 6.84 11.81 -16.21
C GLU A 124 7.28 12.31 -14.83
N VAL A 125 8.57 12.47 -14.63
CA VAL A 125 9.13 12.94 -13.36
C VAL A 125 9.49 14.42 -13.49
N PRO A 126 8.82 15.33 -12.76
CA PRO A 126 9.15 16.75 -12.79
C PRO A 126 10.47 17.04 -12.07
N ASP A 127 10.90 18.28 -12.08
CA ASP A 127 12.01 18.72 -11.23
C ASP A 127 11.68 18.51 -9.74
N LEU A 128 12.50 17.73 -9.05
CA LEU A 128 12.37 17.39 -7.63
C LEU A 128 13.28 18.26 -6.73
N SER A 129 13.85 19.33 -7.25
CA SER A 129 14.65 20.26 -6.45
C SER A 129 13.84 20.81 -5.26
N GLY A 130 14.48 20.90 -4.10
CA GLY A 130 13.83 21.32 -2.84
C GLY A 130 13.04 20.22 -2.12
N CYS A 131 12.97 19.00 -2.69
CA CYS A 131 12.49 17.84 -1.96
C CYS A 131 13.60 17.22 -1.11
N ARG A 132 13.20 16.59 -0.02
CA ARG A 132 14.07 15.78 0.85
C ARG A 132 13.74 14.29 0.77
N VAL A 133 12.50 13.98 0.38
CA VAL A 133 11.98 12.62 0.32
C VAL A 133 11.22 12.42 -0.99
N LEU A 134 11.40 11.25 -1.61
CA LEU A 134 10.49 10.67 -2.57
C LEU A 134 9.66 9.58 -1.86
N LEU A 135 8.37 9.83 -1.67
CA LEU A 135 7.42 8.83 -1.19
C LEU A 135 6.86 8.08 -2.40
N LEU A 136 7.39 6.89 -2.63
CA LEU A 136 7.02 6.03 -3.75
C LEU A 136 5.98 5.00 -3.29
N VAL A 137 4.76 5.05 -3.82
CA VAL A 137 3.73 4.03 -3.60
C VAL A 137 3.71 3.09 -4.80
N ASN A 138 4.20 1.87 -4.64
CA ASN A 138 4.26 0.87 -5.73
C ASN A 138 3.98 -0.56 -5.22
N PRO A 139 2.88 -1.20 -5.64
CA PRO A 139 1.85 -0.72 -6.57
C PRO A 139 1.05 0.48 -6.04
N GLN A 140 0.66 1.36 -6.97
CA GLN A 140 0.09 2.66 -6.66
C GLN A 140 -1.41 2.57 -6.28
N ASN A 141 -1.78 3.21 -5.20
CA ASN A 141 -3.15 3.43 -4.76
C ASN A 141 -3.46 4.94 -4.89
N PRO A 142 -4.49 5.34 -5.67
CA PRO A 142 -5.67 4.54 -6.06
C PRO A 142 -5.65 3.94 -7.48
N THR A 143 -4.70 4.25 -8.33
CA THR A 143 -4.75 3.92 -9.76
C THR A 143 -4.55 2.43 -10.07
N GLY A 144 -3.99 1.65 -9.13
CA GLY A 144 -3.65 0.25 -9.34
C GLY A 144 -2.48 0.02 -10.31
N ARG A 145 -1.70 1.06 -10.61
CA ARG A 145 -0.51 0.95 -11.45
C ARG A 145 0.61 0.20 -10.75
N ALA A 146 1.31 -0.66 -11.46
CA ALA A 146 2.59 -1.22 -11.07
C ALA A 146 3.67 -0.60 -11.97
N PHE A 147 4.64 0.10 -11.37
CA PHE A 147 5.73 0.72 -12.14
C PHE A 147 6.66 -0.34 -12.72
N THR A 148 7.11 -0.12 -13.95
CA THR A 148 8.09 -0.96 -14.62
C THR A 148 9.48 -0.74 -14.02
N ARG A 149 10.40 -1.72 -14.24
CA ARG A 149 11.79 -1.56 -13.80
C ARG A 149 12.44 -0.30 -14.38
N ALA A 150 12.22 0.01 -15.66
CA ALA A 150 12.80 1.20 -16.31
C ALA A 150 12.31 2.50 -15.65
N GLU A 151 11.03 2.60 -15.33
CA GLU A 151 10.49 3.76 -14.62
C GLU A 151 11.03 3.89 -13.19
N LEU A 152 11.22 2.76 -12.50
CA LEU A 152 11.84 2.76 -11.18
C LEU A 152 13.32 3.14 -11.24
N GLU A 153 14.05 2.75 -12.27
CA GLU A 153 15.44 3.15 -12.52
C GLU A 153 15.54 4.66 -12.80
N GLU A 154 14.60 5.22 -13.57
CA GLU A 154 14.51 6.67 -13.78
C GLU A 154 14.23 7.43 -12.47
N LEU A 155 13.30 6.94 -11.63
CA LEU A 155 13.06 7.50 -10.29
C LEU A 155 14.30 7.42 -9.41
N ALA A 156 15.08 6.35 -9.51
CA ALA A 156 16.33 6.20 -8.76
C ALA A 156 17.37 7.25 -9.18
N GLU A 157 17.52 7.51 -10.49
CA GLU A 157 18.40 8.57 -11.01
C GLU A 157 17.99 9.96 -10.48
N HIS A 158 16.69 10.25 -10.45
CA HIS A 158 16.18 11.49 -9.85
C HIS A 158 16.46 11.56 -8.35
N ALA A 159 16.26 10.46 -7.62
CA ALA A 159 16.55 10.39 -6.20
C ALA A 159 18.05 10.60 -5.89
N GLU A 160 18.94 10.03 -6.69
CA GLU A 160 20.39 10.28 -6.55
C GLU A 160 20.77 11.72 -6.89
N ARG A 161 20.26 12.26 -8.00
CA ARG A 161 20.56 13.63 -8.48
C ARG A 161 20.18 14.70 -7.45
N HIS A 162 19.06 14.50 -6.74
CA HIS A 162 18.52 15.45 -5.76
C HIS A 162 18.79 15.06 -4.30
N ASP A 163 19.62 14.07 -4.05
CA ASP A 163 19.97 13.55 -2.70
C ASP A 163 18.74 13.18 -1.85
N LEU A 164 17.74 12.53 -2.46
CA LEU A 164 16.49 12.17 -1.79
C LEU A 164 16.62 10.85 -1.03
N LEU A 165 15.98 10.78 0.15
CA LEU A 165 15.58 9.52 0.75
C LEU A 165 14.37 8.99 -0.02
N VAL A 166 14.37 7.71 -0.38
CA VAL A 166 13.18 7.06 -0.95
C VAL A 166 12.47 6.25 0.13
N ILE A 167 11.22 6.60 0.40
CA ILE A 167 10.32 5.79 1.23
C ILE A 167 9.39 5.07 0.27
N ALA A 168 9.63 3.77 0.06
CA ALA A 168 8.86 2.94 -0.85
C ALA A 168 7.77 2.19 -0.08
N ASP A 169 6.52 2.63 -0.21
CA ASP A 169 5.35 1.89 0.27
C ASP A 169 5.01 0.78 -0.74
N GLU A 170 5.34 -0.45 -0.37
CA GLU A 170 5.15 -1.65 -1.17
C GLU A 170 4.07 -2.58 -0.57
N ILE A 171 3.11 -2.03 0.19
CA ILE A 171 2.08 -2.81 0.88
C ILE A 171 1.20 -3.64 -0.06
N HIS A 172 1.10 -3.26 -1.33
CA HIS A 172 0.35 -3.97 -2.37
C HIS A 172 1.22 -4.90 -3.23
N ALA A 173 2.50 -5.09 -2.92
CA ALA A 173 3.45 -5.86 -3.73
C ALA A 173 2.98 -7.28 -4.09
N ASP A 174 2.31 -7.96 -3.15
CA ASP A 174 1.77 -9.31 -3.35
C ASP A 174 0.51 -9.39 -4.24
N LEU A 175 -0.07 -8.24 -4.60
CA LEU A 175 -1.34 -8.12 -5.32
C LEU A 175 -1.16 -7.61 -6.75
N VAL A 176 -0.11 -8.03 -7.43
CA VAL A 176 0.16 -7.70 -8.84
C VAL A 176 -0.35 -8.81 -9.73
N TYR A 177 -1.05 -8.44 -10.81
CA TYR A 177 -1.65 -9.37 -11.78
C TYR A 177 -0.73 -9.61 -12.97
N GLU A 178 -0.67 -10.87 -13.43
CA GLU A 178 0.06 -11.19 -14.67
C GLU A 178 -0.51 -10.37 -15.86
N PRO A 179 0.37 -9.93 -16.79
CA PRO A 179 1.80 -10.23 -16.90
C PRO A 179 2.71 -9.30 -16.10
N HIS A 180 2.16 -8.37 -15.31
CA HIS A 180 2.94 -7.40 -14.54
C HIS A 180 3.64 -8.08 -13.36
N ARG A 181 4.73 -7.47 -12.89
CA ARG A 181 5.50 -7.95 -11.75
C ARG A 181 5.92 -6.78 -10.86
N HIS A 182 5.86 -7.01 -9.56
CA HIS A 182 6.45 -6.07 -8.62
C HIS A 182 7.97 -6.17 -8.63
N VAL A 183 8.64 -5.01 -8.59
CA VAL A 183 10.08 -4.88 -8.42
C VAL A 183 10.33 -4.10 -7.14
N PRO A 184 10.89 -4.70 -6.07
CA PRO A 184 11.25 -3.96 -4.86
C PRO A 184 12.24 -2.84 -5.18
N PHE A 185 11.93 -1.61 -4.80
CA PHE A 185 12.77 -0.46 -5.15
C PHE A 185 14.16 -0.55 -4.51
N ALA A 186 14.27 -1.20 -3.33
CA ALA A 186 15.54 -1.46 -2.68
C ALA A 186 16.50 -2.35 -3.50
N THR A 187 16.03 -3.06 -4.53
CA THR A 187 16.90 -3.81 -5.46
C THR A 187 17.58 -2.91 -6.50
N ILE A 188 17.10 -1.68 -6.65
CA ILE A 188 17.62 -0.67 -7.59
C ILE A 188 18.51 0.32 -6.83
N LEU A 189 18.00 0.86 -5.69
CA LEU A 189 18.69 1.90 -4.92
C LEU A 189 18.76 1.54 -3.42
N PRO A 190 19.49 0.49 -3.02
CA PRO A 190 19.43 -0.06 -1.66
C PRO A 190 19.87 0.93 -0.58
N GLY A 191 20.93 1.70 -0.81
CA GLY A 191 21.54 2.61 0.17
C GLY A 191 20.73 3.88 0.47
N ARG A 192 19.65 4.14 -0.28
CA ARG A 192 18.79 5.31 -0.12
C ARG A 192 17.32 4.95 0.12
N THR A 193 17.00 3.65 0.18
CA THR A 193 15.62 3.18 0.25
C THR A 193 15.24 2.73 1.65
N VAL A 194 14.05 3.12 2.07
CA VAL A 194 13.29 2.46 3.14
C VAL A 194 12.10 1.78 2.50
N THR A 195 12.06 0.45 2.55
CA THR A 195 10.89 -0.32 2.09
C THR A 195 9.89 -0.48 3.22
N LEU A 196 8.67 0.01 3.01
CA LEU A 196 7.54 -0.20 3.91
C LEU A 196 6.63 -1.29 3.34
N THR A 197 6.28 -2.28 4.14
CA THR A 197 5.34 -3.32 3.72
C THR A 197 4.58 -3.93 4.89
N SER A 198 3.54 -4.70 4.58
CA SER A 198 2.72 -5.41 5.56
C SER A 198 1.94 -6.53 4.90
N ALA A 199 1.62 -7.59 5.64
CA ALA A 199 0.68 -8.62 5.20
C ALA A 199 -0.78 -8.14 5.15
N THR A 200 -1.08 -6.95 5.68
CA THR A 200 -2.46 -6.51 5.95
C THR A 200 -3.32 -6.41 4.70
N LYS A 201 -2.78 -5.96 3.56
CA LYS A 201 -3.55 -5.82 2.32
C LYS A 201 -3.71 -7.14 1.58
N ALA A 202 -2.62 -7.90 1.45
CA ALA A 202 -2.64 -9.16 0.71
C ALA A 202 -3.41 -10.28 1.42
N PHE A 203 -3.48 -10.25 2.76
CA PHE A 203 -4.08 -11.31 3.58
C PHE A 203 -5.29 -10.86 4.41
N ASN A 204 -5.84 -9.68 4.12
CA ASN A 204 -7.03 -9.16 4.81
C ASN A 204 -6.85 -9.04 6.34
N LEU A 205 -5.77 -8.41 6.78
CA LEU A 205 -5.37 -8.31 8.19
C LEU A 205 -5.33 -6.87 8.70
N GLY A 206 -6.12 -5.96 8.14
CA GLY A 206 -6.09 -4.52 8.47
C GLY A 206 -6.22 -4.19 9.96
N GLY A 207 -7.03 -4.96 10.69
CA GLY A 207 -7.26 -4.80 12.13
C GLY A 207 -6.12 -5.33 13.03
N ILE A 208 -5.19 -6.14 12.49
CA ILE A 208 -4.13 -6.81 13.28
C ILE A 208 -2.94 -5.88 13.60
N ARG A 209 -2.78 -4.81 12.83
CA ARG A 209 -1.83 -3.72 13.12
C ARG A 209 -0.37 -4.18 13.22
N CYS A 210 0.22 -4.61 12.09
CA CYS A 210 1.63 -4.98 12.01
C CYS A 210 2.20 -4.59 10.64
N SER A 211 3.31 -3.87 10.62
CA SER A 211 4.05 -3.52 9.42
C SER A 211 5.56 -3.59 9.64
N VAL A 212 6.30 -3.62 8.55
CA VAL A 212 7.75 -3.71 8.49
C VAL A 212 8.30 -2.50 7.72
N ALA A 213 9.36 -1.91 8.26
CA ALA A 213 10.26 -1.02 7.54
C ALA A 213 11.64 -1.68 7.42
N HIS A 214 12.12 -1.92 6.22
CA HIS A 214 13.53 -2.25 5.96
C HIS A 214 14.28 -0.96 5.63
N VAL A 215 15.16 -0.53 6.54
CA VAL A 215 15.83 0.77 6.47
C VAL A 215 17.20 0.61 5.82
N GLY A 216 17.28 0.73 4.50
CA GLY A 216 18.53 0.60 3.73
C GLY A 216 19.51 1.77 3.98
N HIS A 217 19.01 2.98 4.29
CA HIS A 217 19.82 4.19 4.45
C HIS A 217 20.59 4.19 5.80
N PRO A 218 21.94 4.18 5.80
CA PRO A 218 22.71 3.98 7.02
C PRO A 218 22.58 5.12 8.05
N GLU A 219 22.56 6.37 7.61
CA GLU A 219 22.44 7.52 8.52
C GLU A 219 21.03 7.59 9.14
N LEU A 220 19.99 7.18 8.41
CA LEU A 220 18.65 7.10 8.97
C LEU A 220 18.56 5.98 10.02
N ARG A 221 19.23 4.83 9.82
CA ARG A 221 19.30 3.79 10.87
C ARG A 221 19.89 4.33 12.16
N LYS A 222 21.04 5.03 12.07
CA LYS A 222 21.67 5.67 13.24
C LYS A 222 20.75 6.69 13.91
N ALA A 223 20.05 7.51 13.11
CA ALA A 223 19.11 8.50 13.62
C ALA A 223 17.93 7.86 14.36
N LEU A 224 17.41 6.73 13.84
CA LEU A 224 16.35 5.95 14.49
C LEU A 224 16.84 5.28 15.78
N GLU A 225 18.07 4.76 15.81
CA GLU A 225 18.69 4.16 16.99
C GLU A 225 18.93 5.18 18.12
N ALA A 226 19.15 6.43 17.77
CA ALA A 226 19.32 7.52 18.73
C ALA A 226 18.00 7.96 19.39
N GLN A 227 16.84 7.50 18.91
CA GLN A 227 15.54 7.85 19.49
C GLN A 227 15.28 7.07 20.78
N PRO A 228 14.48 7.61 21.70
CA PRO A 228 14.06 6.87 22.90
C PRO A 228 13.35 5.56 22.51
N PRO A 229 13.74 4.42 23.11
CA PRO A 229 13.30 3.08 22.62
C PRO A 229 11.80 2.87 22.60
N PHE A 230 11.05 3.52 23.49
CA PHE A 230 9.60 3.34 23.60
C PHE A 230 8.78 4.44 22.92
N LEU A 231 9.44 5.42 22.26
CA LEU A 231 8.73 6.58 21.69
C LEU A 231 7.73 6.17 20.62
N TYR A 232 8.09 5.20 19.80
CA TYR A 232 7.29 4.82 18.62
C TYR A 232 6.52 3.51 18.78
N GLY A 233 6.69 2.83 19.91
CA GLY A 233 6.05 1.53 20.13
C GLY A 233 6.60 0.43 19.21
N SER A 234 5.87 -0.65 19.12
CA SER A 234 6.18 -1.81 18.26
C SER A 234 4.92 -2.56 17.88
N ALA A 235 5.04 -3.48 16.90
CA ALA A 235 3.95 -4.39 16.57
C ALA A 235 3.61 -5.29 17.76
N GLY A 236 2.31 -5.48 18.02
CA GLY A 236 1.86 -6.36 19.08
C GLY A 236 2.03 -7.85 18.74
N LEU A 237 2.03 -8.70 19.78
CA LEU A 237 2.22 -10.15 19.67
C LEU A 237 1.36 -10.81 18.60
N PHE A 238 0.05 -10.55 18.59
CA PHE A 238 -0.88 -11.11 17.61
C PHE A 238 -0.61 -10.59 16.19
N GLY A 239 -0.15 -9.34 16.06
CA GLY A 239 0.25 -8.76 14.79
C GLY A 239 1.43 -9.49 14.16
N VAL A 240 2.45 -9.76 14.96
CA VAL A 240 3.64 -10.52 14.54
C VAL A 240 3.25 -11.96 14.16
N GLU A 241 2.52 -12.66 15.02
CA GLU A 241 2.08 -14.05 14.77
C GLU A 241 1.26 -14.18 13.47
N ALA A 242 0.28 -13.29 13.28
CA ALA A 242 -0.55 -13.29 12.08
C ALA A 242 0.28 -13.01 10.82
N THR A 243 1.18 -12.04 10.87
CA THR A 243 2.02 -11.66 9.73
C THR A 243 3.00 -12.79 9.36
N VAL A 244 3.66 -13.39 10.35
CA VAL A 244 4.57 -14.53 10.15
C VAL A 244 3.83 -15.71 9.53
N ALA A 245 2.65 -16.05 10.07
CA ALA A 245 1.82 -17.16 9.53
C ALA A 245 1.37 -16.86 8.09
N ALA A 246 0.94 -15.64 7.80
CA ALA A 246 0.52 -15.23 6.47
C ALA A 246 1.67 -15.37 5.46
N TRP A 247 2.84 -14.84 5.77
CA TRP A 247 3.98 -14.85 4.86
C TRP A 247 4.61 -16.23 4.65
N ARG A 248 4.60 -17.10 5.67
CA ARG A 248 5.17 -18.46 5.59
C ARG A 248 4.21 -19.49 5.04
N HIS A 249 2.90 -19.36 5.33
CA HIS A 249 1.93 -20.43 5.11
C HIS A 249 0.66 -20.01 4.36
N GLY A 250 0.54 -18.72 3.98
CA GLY A 250 -0.67 -18.19 3.35
C GLY A 250 -0.68 -18.23 1.81
N ASP A 251 0.39 -18.69 1.14
CA ASP A 251 0.55 -18.54 -0.32
C ASP A 251 -0.58 -19.21 -1.13
N ALA A 252 -1.08 -20.39 -0.71
CA ALA A 252 -2.19 -21.07 -1.40
C ALA A 252 -3.48 -20.23 -1.34
N TRP A 253 -3.82 -19.69 -0.17
CA TRP A 253 -4.97 -18.81 0.00
C TRP A 253 -4.82 -17.52 -0.81
N LEU A 254 -3.62 -16.93 -0.81
CA LEU A 254 -3.34 -15.72 -1.59
C LEU A 254 -3.50 -15.97 -3.09
N GLN A 255 -3.06 -17.12 -3.59
CA GLN A 255 -3.21 -17.49 -5.00
C GLN A 255 -4.69 -17.59 -5.40
N GLU A 256 -5.52 -18.27 -4.61
CA GLU A 256 -6.97 -18.39 -4.83
C GLU A 256 -7.65 -17.01 -4.77
N THR A 257 -7.28 -16.20 -3.77
CA THR A 257 -7.77 -14.83 -3.61
C THR A 257 -7.39 -13.96 -4.79
N THR A 258 -6.13 -13.97 -5.22
CA THR A 258 -5.66 -13.19 -6.38
C THR A 258 -6.37 -13.61 -7.66
N ALA A 259 -6.66 -14.90 -7.84
CA ALA A 259 -7.45 -15.39 -8.97
C ALA A 259 -8.89 -14.86 -8.95
N LEU A 260 -9.54 -14.81 -7.79
CA LEU A 260 -10.86 -14.17 -7.63
C LEU A 260 -10.80 -12.67 -7.97
N LEU A 261 -9.82 -11.96 -7.43
CA LEU A 261 -9.64 -10.54 -7.69
C LEU A 261 -9.37 -10.26 -9.18
N ASP A 262 -8.61 -11.11 -9.87
CA ASP A 262 -8.38 -11.00 -11.31
C ASP A 262 -9.68 -11.17 -12.11
N ARG A 263 -10.53 -12.12 -11.73
CA ARG A 263 -11.86 -12.25 -12.34
C ARG A 263 -12.71 -11.01 -12.08
N ASN A 264 -12.74 -10.52 -10.85
CA ASN A 264 -13.53 -9.35 -10.47
C ASN A 264 -13.12 -8.09 -11.25
N ARG A 265 -11.82 -7.79 -11.39
CA ARG A 265 -11.37 -6.61 -12.16
C ARG A 265 -11.72 -6.70 -13.65
N ARG A 266 -11.75 -7.92 -14.24
CA ARG A 266 -12.17 -8.16 -15.62
C ARG A 266 -13.69 -8.04 -15.77
N THR A 267 -14.45 -8.58 -14.82
CA THR A 267 -15.91 -8.39 -14.77
C THR A 267 -16.29 -6.90 -14.70
N LEU A 268 -15.54 -6.10 -13.96
CA LEU A 268 -15.69 -4.64 -13.97
C LEU A 268 -15.48 -4.08 -15.38
N ALA A 269 -14.43 -4.47 -16.09
CA ALA A 269 -14.15 -3.99 -17.44
C ALA A 269 -15.25 -4.35 -18.45
N GLU A 270 -15.88 -5.52 -18.29
CA GLU A 270 -16.92 -6.03 -19.18
C GLU A 270 -18.31 -5.43 -18.90
N ARG A 271 -18.63 -5.14 -17.63
CA ARG A 271 -20.00 -4.83 -17.20
C ARG A 271 -20.18 -3.43 -16.65
N LEU A 272 -19.11 -2.68 -16.40
CA LEU A 272 -19.23 -1.32 -15.90
C LEU A 272 -19.92 -0.44 -16.94
N PRO A 273 -20.95 0.38 -16.55
CA PRO A 273 -21.61 1.28 -17.50
C PRO A 273 -20.62 2.22 -18.18
N SER A 274 -20.82 2.48 -19.48
CA SER A 274 -19.90 3.26 -20.33
C SER A 274 -19.69 4.71 -19.89
N ARG A 275 -20.53 5.22 -18.98
CA ARG A 275 -20.35 6.53 -18.34
C ARG A 275 -19.15 6.59 -17.40
N PHE A 276 -18.69 5.44 -16.93
CA PHE A 276 -17.50 5.35 -16.09
C PHE A 276 -16.28 5.00 -16.94
N GLY A 277 -15.30 5.88 -16.96
CA GLY A 277 -13.98 5.51 -17.51
C GLY A 277 -13.26 4.58 -16.54
N TYR A 278 -12.80 3.43 -17.03
CA TYR A 278 -12.09 2.44 -16.22
C TYR A 278 -10.84 1.94 -16.92
N ARG A 279 -9.71 2.12 -16.26
CA ARG A 279 -8.45 1.47 -16.62
C ARG A 279 -8.28 0.26 -15.74
N VAL A 280 -8.15 -0.92 -16.36
CA VAL A 280 -8.01 -2.16 -15.60
C VAL A 280 -6.72 -2.10 -14.78
N PRO A 281 -6.79 -2.18 -13.45
CA PRO A 281 -5.61 -2.05 -12.62
C PRO A 281 -4.64 -3.20 -12.83
N GLN A 282 -3.36 -2.89 -12.82
CA GLN A 282 -2.27 -3.87 -12.93
C GLN A 282 -2.01 -4.57 -11.59
N ALA A 283 -2.47 -3.97 -10.51
CA ALA A 283 -2.29 -4.44 -9.15
C ALA A 283 -3.42 -3.93 -8.24
N THR A 284 -3.41 -4.31 -6.98
CA THR A 284 -4.37 -3.95 -5.94
C THR A 284 -5.75 -4.60 -6.15
N TYR A 285 -6.71 -4.27 -5.34
CA TYR A 285 -8.13 -4.64 -5.51
C TYR A 285 -9.03 -3.39 -5.53
N LEU A 286 -8.46 -2.30 -6.03
CA LEU A 286 -9.08 -0.98 -6.08
C LEU A 286 -9.25 -0.55 -7.54
N ALA A 287 -10.48 -0.23 -7.91
CA ALA A 287 -10.81 0.32 -9.22
C ALA A 287 -10.94 1.84 -9.11
N TRP A 288 -10.17 2.57 -9.91
CA TRP A 288 -10.20 4.01 -10.02
C TRP A 288 -11.05 4.41 -11.22
N LEU A 289 -12.28 4.85 -10.94
CA LEU A 289 -13.32 5.06 -11.95
C LEU A 289 -13.47 6.56 -12.24
N HIS A 290 -13.23 6.96 -13.47
CA HIS A 290 -13.51 8.31 -13.95
C HIS A 290 -15.01 8.50 -14.16
N THR A 291 -15.57 9.53 -13.56
CA THR A 291 -17.00 9.85 -13.62
C THR A 291 -17.30 11.07 -14.50
N GLY A 292 -16.28 11.89 -14.79
CA GLY A 292 -16.43 13.16 -15.49
C GLY A 292 -17.18 14.24 -14.70
N VAL A 293 -17.57 13.93 -13.46
CA VAL A 293 -18.35 14.83 -12.60
C VAL A 293 -17.80 14.78 -11.16
N PRO A 294 -17.35 15.89 -10.59
CA PRO A 294 -16.93 15.96 -9.20
C PRO A 294 -18.08 15.61 -8.24
N GLY A 295 -17.75 14.96 -7.12
CA GLY A 295 -18.70 14.61 -6.05
C GLY A 295 -19.69 13.49 -6.43
N MET A 296 -19.42 12.72 -7.47
CA MET A 296 -20.28 11.61 -7.91
C MET A 296 -20.46 10.53 -6.83
N ALA A 297 -19.53 10.39 -5.89
CA ALA A 297 -19.65 9.44 -4.78
C ALA A 297 -20.94 9.62 -3.98
N ALA A 298 -21.33 10.86 -3.66
CA ALA A 298 -22.56 11.16 -2.93
C ALA A 298 -23.83 10.80 -3.75
N THR A 299 -23.80 11.00 -5.06
CA THR A 299 -24.90 10.60 -5.95
C THR A 299 -25.03 9.07 -6.02
N ILE A 300 -23.91 8.36 -6.16
CA ILE A 300 -23.87 6.88 -6.16
C ILE A 300 -24.39 6.34 -4.82
N GLU A 301 -23.97 6.91 -3.72
CA GLU A 301 -24.45 6.52 -2.39
C GLU A 301 -25.97 6.72 -2.26
N ARG A 302 -26.47 7.89 -2.65
CA ARG A 302 -27.89 8.25 -2.52
C ARG A 302 -28.78 7.39 -3.42
N ASP A 303 -28.41 7.21 -4.69
CA ASP A 303 -29.31 6.66 -5.72
C ASP A 303 -29.06 5.17 -5.97
N ALA A 304 -27.81 4.72 -6.00
CA ALA A 304 -27.47 3.31 -6.17
C ALA A 304 -27.32 2.54 -4.85
N LYS A 305 -27.24 3.24 -3.70
CA LYS A 305 -27.00 2.59 -2.40
C LYS A 305 -25.69 1.79 -2.36
N VAL A 306 -24.66 2.29 -3.04
CA VAL A 306 -23.28 1.78 -3.02
C VAL A 306 -22.40 2.88 -2.47
N LEU A 307 -21.63 2.57 -1.43
CA LEU A 307 -20.72 3.52 -0.79
C LEU A 307 -19.32 3.35 -1.39
N LEU A 308 -18.85 4.38 -2.10
CA LEU A 308 -17.52 4.46 -2.71
C LEU A 308 -16.69 5.56 -2.03
N SER A 309 -15.36 5.52 -2.18
CA SER A 309 -14.53 6.66 -1.78
C SER A 309 -14.66 7.78 -2.82
N ASP A 310 -14.86 9.02 -2.34
CA ASP A 310 -14.78 10.20 -3.20
C ASP A 310 -13.33 10.42 -3.67
N GLY A 311 -13.17 10.66 -4.95
CA GLY A 311 -11.84 10.83 -5.54
C GLY A 311 -11.15 12.12 -5.10
N ALA A 312 -11.90 13.15 -4.75
CA ALA A 312 -11.33 14.42 -4.28
C ALA A 312 -10.43 14.27 -3.04
N VAL A 313 -10.71 13.31 -2.16
CA VAL A 313 -9.86 13.06 -0.97
C VAL A 313 -8.47 12.54 -1.31
N PHE A 314 -8.25 12.02 -2.52
CA PHE A 314 -6.96 11.52 -2.98
C PHE A 314 -6.04 12.63 -3.54
N GLY A 315 -6.47 13.89 -3.43
CA GLY A 315 -5.68 15.06 -3.82
C GLY A 315 -5.73 15.38 -5.31
N PRO A 316 -4.77 16.18 -5.80
CA PRO A 316 -4.80 16.70 -7.16
C PRO A 316 -4.96 15.62 -8.24
N GLY A 317 -5.96 15.79 -9.11
CA GLY A 317 -6.30 14.87 -10.19
C GLY A 317 -7.31 13.78 -9.80
N GLY A 318 -7.86 13.84 -8.58
CA GLY A 318 -8.86 12.90 -8.09
C GLY A 318 -10.31 13.38 -8.20
N GLU A 319 -10.55 14.65 -8.47
CA GLU A 319 -11.85 15.34 -8.28
C GLU A 319 -12.99 14.72 -9.09
N GLU A 320 -12.70 14.21 -10.29
CA GLU A 320 -13.69 13.58 -11.19
C GLU A 320 -13.69 12.06 -11.13
N TYR A 321 -13.21 11.51 -10.03
CA TYR A 321 -13.09 10.05 -9.85
C TYR A 321 -13.81 9.56 -8.60
N VAL A 322 -14.05 8.26 -8.58
CA VAL A 322 -14.41 7.51 -7.37
C VAL A 322 -13.56 6.26 -7.30
N ARG A 323 -13.25 5.80 -6.08
CA ARG A 323 -12.55 4.54 -5.90
C ARG A 323 -13.50 3.46 -5.39
N LEU A 324 -13.59 2.35 -6.14
CA LEU A 324 -14.36 1.16 -5.81
C LEU A 324 -13.43 0.04 -5.36
N ASN A 325 -13.70 -0.57 -4.22
CA ASN A 325 -13.08 -1.80 -3.78
C ASN A 325 -13.83 -2.99 -4.40
N PHE A 326 -13.13 -3.85 -5.15
CA PHE A 326 -13.69 -5.04 -5.77
C PHE A 326 -13.26 -6.35 -5.08
N ALA A 327 -12.65 -6.29 -3.89
CA ALA A 327 -12.29 -7.46 -3.10
C ALA A 327 -13.49 -8.05 -2.35
N THR A 328 -14.46 -8.49 -3.10
CA THR A 328 -15.71 -9.07 -2.62
C THR A 328 -16.09 -10.30 -3.44
N THR A 329 -17.18 -10.98 -3.08
CA THR A 329 -17.69 -12.12 -3.85
C THR A 329 -18.23 -11.68 -5.21
N GLU A 330 -18.21 -12.58 -6.19
CA GLU A 330 -18.77 -12.33 -7.53
C GLU A 330 -20.24 -11.89 -7.48
N GLY A 331 -21.04 -12.42 -6.55
CA GLY A 331 -22.44 -12.05 -6.36
C GLY A 331 -22.63 -10.63 -5.85
N VAL A 332 -21.81 -10.19 -4.88
CA VAL A 332 -21.85 -8.80 -4.39
C VAL A 332 -21.37 -7.83 -5.47
N LEU A 333 -20.32 -8.19 -6.21
CA LEU A 333 -19.84 -7.36 -7.32
C LEU A 333 -20.90 -7.22 -8.41
N ALA A 334 -21.61 -8.30 -8.77
CA ALA A 334 -22.70 -8.26 -9.73
C ALA A 334 -23.82 -7.31 -9.29
N GLU A 335 -24.21 -7.36 -8.01
CA GLU A 335 -25.21 -6.45 -7.43
C GLU A 335 -24.74 -4.98 -7.45
N ILE A 336 -23.47 -4.72 -7.18
CA ILE A 336 -22.89 -3.36 -7.29
C ILE A 336 -23.03 -2.87 -8.74
N LEU A 337 -22.64 -3.67 -9.73
CA LEU A 337 -22.71 -3.31 -11.15
C LEU A 337 -24.15 -3.07 -11.62
N ASP A 338 -25.09 -3.93 -11.21
CA ASP A 338 -26.52 -3.79 -11.52
C ASP A 338 -27.10 -2.50 -10.93
N ARG A 339 -26.68 -2.09 -9.74
CA ARG A 339 -27.09 -0.82 -9.15
C ARG A 339 -26.48 0.39 -9.86
N LEU A 340 -25.20 0.33 -10.20
CA LEU A 340 -24.52 1.39 -10.94
C LEU A 340 -25.12 1.57 -12.35
N SER A 341 -25.61 0.51 -13.00
CA SER A 341 -26.24 0.58 -14.32
C SER A 341 -27.59 1.32 -14.34
N ARG A 342 -28.26 1.41 -13.18
CA ARG A 342 -29.55 2.09 -13.01
C ARG A 342 -29.41 3.58 -12.68
N LEU A 343 -28.21 4.07 -12.51
CA LEU A 343 -27.99 5.51 -12.31
C LEU A 343 -28.44 6.27 -13.57
N PRO A 344 -29.03 7.45 -13.44
CA PRO A 344 -29.56 8.23 -14.55
C PRO A 344 -28.47 8.72 -15.50
#